data_1199f18006f3efc0808eca2f1f2b36e6
#
_entry.id   1199f18006f3efc0808eca2f1f2b36e6
#
_cell.length_a   1.000
_cell.length_b   1.000
_cell.length_c   1.000
_cell.angle_alpha   90.00
_cell.angle_beta   90.00
_cell.angle_gamma   90.00
#
_symmetry.space_group_name_H-M   'P 1'
#
loop_
_entity.id
_entity.type
_entity.pdbx_description
1 polymer ?
#
loop_
_entity_poly.entity_id
_entity_poly.type
_entity_poly.pdbx_seq_one_letter_code
_entity_poly.pdbx_strand_id
1 'polypeptide(L)'
;RYFGAAVPAFKLSDSQFTGILDREFNAITPENEMKWDATEPSQNQFRYTSGDQIVSHAQAHGMKVRGHTLLWHAQQPAWVQNLSGSTLRSAMMNHVTQVATHYKGQIYAWDVVNEAFADGGSGARRDSNLQRTGNDWIEAAFRTARAADPAAKLCYNDYNTDGINAKSTGVYNMVRDFKTRGVPIDCVGFQSHLGTTLPNDYQTNLQRFADLGVDVQITELDITQGSNQANMYAAVTKACLAVTRCTGITTWGVRDNDSWRSGDNPLLFDSNGN
;
A
#
# COMPACT_ATOMS: atom_id res chain seq x y z
N ARG A 1 1.55 -10.59 13.93
CA ARG A 1 2.17 -9.72 12.91
C ARG A 1 2.58 -10.54 11.69
N TYR A 2 2.56 -9.93 10.52
CA TYR A 2 3.06 -10.55 9.29
C TYR A 2 4.37 -9.90 8.86
N PHE A 3 5.12 -10.64 8.02
CA PHE A 3 6.28 -10.13 7.29
C PHE A 3 6.09 -10.46 5.82
N GLY A 4 5.99 -9.43 4.98
CA GLY A 4 5.59 -9.57 3.59
C GLY A 4 6.58 -8.99 2.60
N ALA A 5 6.33 -9.31 1.32
CA ALA A 5 7.11 -8.77 0.21
C ALA A 5 6.19 -8.40 -0.97
N ALA A 6 6.60 -7.40 -1.73
CA ALA A 6 6.01 -7.12 -3.03
C ALA A 6 6.43 -8.18 -4.04
N VAL A 7 5.47 -8.65 -4.82
CA VAL A 7 5.67 -9.76 -5.77
C VAL A 7 5.07 -9.39 -7.13
N PRO A 8 5.88 -9.37 -8.20
CA PRO A 8 5.36 -9.31 -9.55
C PRO A 8 5.03 -10.73 -10.05
N ALA A 9 3.95 -10.89 -10.80
CA ALA A 9 3.48 -12.20 -11.27
C ALA A 9 4.55 -12.96 -12.08
N PHE A 10 5.34 -12.24 -12.91
CA PHE A 10 6.36 -12.88 -13.74
C PHE A 10 7.51 -13.50 -12.94
N LYS A 11 7.69 -13.14 -11.68
CA LYS A 11 8.71 -13.74 -10.79
C LYS A 11 8.24 -15.05 -10.16
N LEU A 12 6.98 -15.41 -10.27
CA LEU A 12 6.48 -16.67 -9.73
C LEU A 12 7.07 -17.90 -10.46
N SER A 13 7.64 -17.72 -11.65
CA SER A 13 8.38 -18.75 -12.37
C SER A 13 9.88 -18.79 -12.06
N ASP A 14 10.39 -17.85 -11.28
CA ASP A 14 11.79 -17.81 -10.83
C ASP A 14 11.92 -18.61 -9.52
N SER A 15 12.54 -19.78 -9.59
CA SER A 15 12.62 -20.71 -8.45
C SER A 15 13.46 -20.18 -7.28
N GLN A 16 14.48 -19.35 -7.53
CA GLN A 16 15.23 -18.70 -6.46
C GLN A 16 14.35 -17.66 -5.75
N PHE A 17 13.62 -16.87 -6.51
CA PHE A 17 12.71 -15.87 -5.96
C PHE A 17 11.64 -16.52 -5.08
N THR A 18 10.92 -17.52 -5.59
CA THR A 18 9.88 -18.20 -4.84
C THR A 18 10.44 -19.01 -3.67
N GLY A 19 11.65 -19.56 -3.81
CA GLY A 19 12.31 -20.25 -2.71
C GLY A 19 12.56 -19.34 -1.51
N ILE A 20 13.02 -18.13 -1.74
CA ILE A 20 13.20 -17.13 -0.68
C ILE A 20 11.84 -16.65 -0.16
N LEU A 21 10.92 -16.29 -1.07
CA LEU A 21 9.60 -15.79 -0.72
C LEU A 21 8.87 -16.77 0.21
N ASP A 22 8.81 -18.03 -0.18
CA ASP A 22 8.01 -19.03 0.54
C ASP A 22 8.65 -19.44 1.87
N ARG A 23 9.97 -19.30 2.00
CA ARG A 23 10.69 -19.62 3.24
C ARG A 23 10.67 -18.45 4.24
N GLU A 24 10.80 -17.21 3.77
CA GLU A 24 11.09 -16.09 4.65
C GLU A 24 9.89 -15.15 4.88
N PHE A 25 8.85 -15.23 4.07
CA PHE A 25 7.72 -14.29 4.11
C PHE A 25 6.40 -15.03 4.31
N ASN A 26 5.43 -14.35 4.93
CA ASN A 26 4.08 -14.90 5.12
C ASN A 26 2.98 -13.95 4.65
N ALA A 27 3.32 -12.96 3.86
CA ALA A 27 2.36 -12.04 3.23
C ALA A 27 2.90 -11.57 1.88
N ILE A 28 2.00 -11.28 0.97
CA ILE A 28 2.32 -10.80 -0.38
C ILE A 28 1.52 -9.53 -0.67
N THR A 29 2.16 -8.58 -1.35
CA THR A 29 1.49 -7.47 -2.03
C THR A 29 1.79 -7.58 -3.53
N PRO A 30 0.80 -7.69 -4.42
CA PRO A 30 1.05 -7.59 -5.86
C PRO A 30 1.71 -6.26 -6.19
N GLU A 31 2.84 -6.29 -6.89
CA GLU A 31 3.61 -5.07 -7.14
C GLU A 31 2.88 -4.11 -8.09
N ASN A 32 2.23 -4.67 -9.15
CA ASN A 32 1.53 -3.87 -10.16
C ASN A 32 0.18 -4.46 -10.59
N GLU A 33 -0.09 -5.72 -10.32
CA GLU A 33 -1.14 -6.50 -10.96
C GLU A 33 -2.56 -6.18 -10.48
N MET A 34 -2.69 -5.42 -9.39
CA MET A 34 -3.98 -4.96 -8.88
C MET A 34 -4.19 -3.45 -9.06
N LYS A 35 -3.28 -2.76 -9.74
CA LYS A 35 -3.42 -1.33 -10.06
C LYS A 35 -4.45 -1.11 -11.15
N TRP A 36 -4.95 0.11 -11.28
CA TRP A 36 -6.07 0.43 -12.18
C TRP A 36 -5.79 0.07 -13.64
N ASP A 37 -4.60 0.43 -14.15
CA ASP A 37 -4.23 0.14 -15.53
C ASP A 37 -4.13 -1.36 -15.82
N ALA A 38 -3.77 -2.16 -14.81
CA ALA A 38 -3.69 -3.62 -14.96
C ALA A 38 -5.06 -4.29 -14.89
N THR A 39 -5.96 -3.83 -14.02
CA THR A 39 -7.24 -4.48 -13.74
C THR A 39 -8.38 -4.00 -14.61
N GLU A 40 -8.34 -2.75 -15.08
CA GLU A 40 -9.38 -2.18 -15.95
C GLU A 40 -8.75 -1.38 -17.10
N PRO A 41 -8.01 -2.02 -17.99
CA PRO A 41 -7.30 -1.32 -19.07
C PRO A 41 -8.22 -0.59 -20.04
N SER A 42 -9.46 -1.08 -20.21
CA SER A 42 -10.55 -0.42 -20.93
C SER A 42 -11.75 -0.35 -20.00
N GLN A 43 -12.54 0.72 -20.12
CA GLN A 43 -13.66 0.97 -19.19
C GLN A 43 -14.63 -0.20 -19.17
N ASN A 44 -14.93 -0.73 -17.98
CA ASN A 44 -15.81 -1.86 -17.72
C ASN A 44 -15.32 -3.19 -18.33
N GLN A 45 -14.05 -3.28 -18.72
CA GLN A 45 -13.42 -4.52 -19.17
C GLN A 45 -12.32 -4.88 -18.18
N PHE A 46 -12.62 -5.81 -17.30
CA PHE A 46 -11.75 -6.18 -16.20
C PHE A 46 -10.85 -7.35 -16.54
N ARG A 47 -9.61 -7.30 -16.07
CA ARG A 47 -8.58 -8.31 -16.30
C ARG A 47 -7.92 -8.65 -14.97
N TYR A 48 -8.08 -9.90 -14.52
CA TYR A 48 -7.61 -10.34 -13.21
C TYR A 48 -6.58 -11.47 -13.27
N THR A 49 -6.20 -11.93 -14.46
CA THR A 49 -5.37 -13.15 -14.63
C THR A 49 -4.09 -13.09 -13.80
N SER A 50 -3.32 -12.03 -13.92
CA SER A 50 -2.03 -11.90 -13.21
C SER A 50 -2.21 -11.71 -11.71
N GLY A 51 -3.20 -10.92 -11.29
CA GLY A 51 -3.53 -10.77 -9.88
C GLY A 51 -4.00 -12.09 -9.26
N ASP A 52 -4.82 -12.86 -9.98
CA ASP A 52 -5.29 -14.17 -9.53
C ASP A 52 -4.14 -15.16 -9.34
N GLN A 53 -3.11 -15.11 -10.20
CA GLN A 53 -1.92 -15.96 -10.05
C GLN A 53 -1.20 -15.67 -8.72
N ILE A 54 -1.04 -14.41 -8.37
CA ILE A 54 -0.39 -14.01 -7.12
C ILE A 54 -1.23 -14.44 -5.92
N VAL A 55 -2.54 -14.22 -5.97
CA VAL A 55 -3.46 -14.62 -4.88
C VAL A 55 -3.45 -16.14 -4.71
N SER A 56 -3.46 -16.89 -5.81
CA SER A 56 -3.39 -18.36 -5.78
C SER A 56 -2.09 -18.86 -5.13
N HIS A 57 -0.96 -18.23 -5.45
CA HIS A 57 0.32 -18.57 -4.84
C HIS A 57 0.27 -18.32 -3.31
N ALA A 58 -0.25 -17.17 -2.92
CA ALA A 58 -0.39 -16.84 -1.50
C ALA A 58 -1.28 -17.86 -0.77
N GLN A 59 -2.42 -18.20 -1.35
CA GLN A 59 -3.35 -19.18 -0.75
C GLN A 59 -2.70 -20.56 -0.62
N ALA A 60 -1.97 -21.01 -1.64
CA ALA A 60 -1.27 -22.29 -1.62
C ALA A 60 -0.19 -22.37 -0.52
N HIS A 61 0.33 -21.23 -0.07
CA HIS A 61 1.39 -21.15 0.94
C HIS A 61 0.92 -20.55 2.28
N GLY A 62 -0.39 -20.39 2.46
CA GLY A 62 -0.94 -19.85 3.71
C GLY A 62 -0.56 -18.39 4.00
N MET A 63 -0.30 -17.60 2.96
CA MET A 63 0.11 -16.21 3.09
C MET A 63 -1.07 -15.26 3.04
N LYS A 64 -0.97 -14.14 3.76
CA LYS A 64 -1.91 -13.02 3.64
C LYS A 64 -1.63 -12.26 2.36
N VAL A 65 -2.66 -11.60 1.80
CA VAL A 65 -2.52 -10.72 0.65
C VAL A 65 -2.95 -9.30 1.04
N ARG A 66 -2.07 -8.32 0.80
CA ARG A 66 -2.44 -6.92 0.78
C ARG A 66 -2.81 -6.54 -0.65
N GLY A 67 -4.03 -6.08 -0.86
CA GLY A 67 -4.46 -5.56 -2.16
C GLY A 67 -3.91 -4.15 -2.37
N HIS A 68 -3.29 -3.90 -3.53
CA HIS A 68 -2.63 -2.64 -3.83
C HIS A 68 -2.81 -2.30 -5.30
N THR A 69 -3.49 -1.29 -5.66
CA THR A 69 -4.23 -0.27 -4.91
C THR A 69 -5.48 0.09 -5.71
N LEU A 70 -6.59 0.41 -5.03
CA LEU A 70 -7.86 0.62 -5.74
C LEU A 70 -7.91 1.97 -6.45
N LEU A 71 -7.58 3.07 -5.78
CA LEU A 71 -7.56 4.40 -6.38
C LEU A 71 -6.22 5.10 -6.13
N TRP A 72 -5.60 5.53 -7.20
CA TRP A 72 -4.30 6.21 -7.20
C TRP A 72 -4.23 7.15 -8.40
N HIS A 73 -3.57 8.30 -8.23
CA HIS A 73 -3.42 9.30 -9.30
C HIS A 73 -2.44 8.85 -10.40
N ALA A 74 -1.57 7.89 -10.12
CA ALA A 74 -0.60 7.35 -11.06
C ALA A 74 -1.06 5.99 -11.61
N GLN A 75 -0.41 5.54 -12.69
CA GLN A 75 -0.73 4.28 -13.39
C GLN A 75 -2.23 4.12 -13.68
N GLN A 76 -2.87 5.20 -14.08
CA GLN A 76 -4.24 5.18 -14.57
C GLN A 76 -4.26 4.85 -16.05
N PRO A 77 -5.24 4.07 -16.53
CA PRO A 77 -5.44 3.89 -17.96
C PRO A 77 -5.86 5.21 -18.61
N ALA A 78 -5.58 5.36 -19.91
CA ALA A 78 -5.85 6.61 -20.63
C ALA A 78 -7.34 7.02 -20.58
N TRP A 79 -8.26 6.05 -20.60
CA TRP A 79 -9.69 6.34 -20.55
C TRP A 79 -10.12 7.04 -19.26
N VAL A 80 -9.46 6.76 -18.14
CA VAL A 80 -9.73 7.44 -16.85
C VAL A 80 -9.33 8.92 -16.95
N GLN A 81 -8.19 9.21 -17.56
CA GLN A 81 -7.68 10.57 -17.69
C GLN A 81 -8.54 11.43 -18.59
N ASN A 82 -9.35 10.82 -19.46
CA ASN A 82 -10.27 11.53 -20.35
C ASN A 82 -11.62 11.85 -19.69
N LEU A 83 -11.86 11.38 -18.47
CA LEU A 83 -13.08 11.63 -17.72
C LEU A 83 -12.87 12.73 -16.68
N SER A 84 -13.98 13.37 -16.28
CA SER A 84 -13.97 14.39 -15.22
C SER A 84 -15.32 14.46 -14.52
N GLY A 85 -15.40 15.20 -13.42
CA GLY A 85 -16.64 15.48 -12.71
C GLY A 85 -17.37 14.21 -12.23
N SER A 86 -18.69 14.25 -12.33
CA SER A 86 -19.52 13.13 -11.87
C SER A 86 -19.32 11.84 -12.67
N THR A 87 -18.98 11.97 -13.94
CA THR A 87 -18.67 10.81 -14.81
C THR A 87 -17.42 10.10 -14.31
N LEU A 88 -16.36 10.82 -13.96
CA LEU A 88 -15.16 10.24 -13.37
C LEU A 88 -15.47 9.67 -11.99
N ARG A 89 -16.21 10.37 -11.15
CA ARG A 89 -16.58 9.88 -9.81
C ARG A 89 -17.31 8.54 -9.91
N SER A 90 -18.27 8.40 -10.82
CA SER A 90 -18.97 7.14 -11.03
C SER A 90 -18.04 6.01 -11.47
N ALA A 91 -17.11 6.29 -12.37
CA ALA A 91 -16.12 5.32 -12.81
C ALA A 91 -15.18 4.89 -11.67
N MET A 92 -14.77 5.83 -10.80
CA MET A 92 -13.96 5.54 -9.61
C MET A 92 -14.66 4.56 -8.68
N MET A 93 -15.92 4.83 -8.35
CA MET A 93 -16.67 3.97 -7.42
C MET A 93 -17.00 2.61 -8.04
N ASN A 94 -17.28 2.56 -9.34
CA ASN A 94 -17.45 1.31 -10.05
C ASN A 94 -16.16 0.47 -10.03
N HIS A 95 -15.01 1.11 -10.24
CA HIS A 95 -13.71 0.41 -10.18
C HIS A 95 -13.48 -0.21 -8.82
N VAL A 96 -13.68 0.54 -7.74
CA VAL A 96 -13.56 0.04 -6.37
C VAL A 96 -14.49 -1.15 -6.14
N THR A 97 -15.74 -1.03 -6.53
CA THR A 97 -16.75 -2.09 -6.36
C THR A 97 -16.35 -3.36 -7.10
N GLN A 98 -15.98 -3.23 -8.38
CA GLN A 98 -15.70 -4.40 -9.22
C GLN A 98 -14.45 -5.15 -8.75
N VAL A 99 -13.36 -4.44 -8.50
CA VAL A 99 -12.09 -5.07 -8.10
C VAL A 99 -12.20 -5.68 -6.69
N ALA A 100 -12.74 -4.94 -5.74
CA ALA A 100 -12.91 -5.43 -4.37
C ALA A 100 -13.88 -6.62 -4.32
N THR A 101 -14.93 -6.61 -5.12
CA THR A 101 -15.88 -7.72 -5.21
C THR A 101 -15.23 -8.98 -5.81
N HIS A 102 -14.41 -8.82 -6.86
CA HIS A 102 -13.70 -9.95 -7.45
C HIS A 102 -12.84 -10.69 -6.42
N TYR A 103 -12.15 -9.95 -5.55
CA TYR A 103 -11.26 -10.52 -4.52
C TYR A 103 -11.94 -10.67 -3.15
N LYS A 104 -13.25 -10.52 -3.07
CA LYS A 104 -13.98 -10.56 -1.80
C LYS A 104 -13.63 -11.80 -0.97
N GLY A 105 -13.26 -11.58 0.28
CA GLY A 105 -12.89 -12.65 1.20
C GLY A 105 -11.47 -13.18 1.05
N GLN A 106 -10.70 -12.68 0.07
CA GLN A 106 -9.34 -13.15 -0.22
C GLN A 106 -8.25 -12.14 0.17
N ILE A 107 -8.62 -10.92 0.50
CA ILE A 107 -7.69 -9.84 0.80
C ILE A 107 -7.71 -9.56 2.30
N TYR A 108 -6.53 -9.57 2.91
CA TYR A 108 -6.36 -9.22 4.32
C TYR A 108 -6.57 -7.72 4.54
N ALA A 109 -5.92 -6.89 3.73
CA ALA A 109 -5.99 -5.44 3.81
C ALA A 109 -5.91 -4.83 2.41
N TRP A 110 -6.76 -3.86 2.10
CA TRP A 110 -6.74 -3.09 0.87
C TRP A 110 -6.11 -1.73 1.09
N ASP A 111 -5.17 -1.35 0.24
CA ASP A 111 -4.85 0.05 0.02
C ASP A 111 -5.97 0.65 -0.85
N VAL A 112 -6.98 1.21 -0.19
CA VAL A 112 -8.15 1.74 -0.88
C VAL A 112 -7.79 2.98 -1.68
N VAL A 113 -7.01 3.85 -1.07
CA VAL A 113 -6.50 5.11 -1.65
C VAL A 113 -5.00 5.20 -1.39
N ASN A 114 -4.27 5.57 -2.42
CA ASN A 114 -2.82 5.71 -2.38
C ASN A 114 -2.40 7.13 -2.74
N GLU A 115 -1.55 7.74 -1.90
CA GLU A 115 -0.79 8.97 -2.20
C GLU A 115 -1.67 10.20 -2.54
N ALA A 116 -2.73 10.42 -1.79
CA ALA A 116 -3.69 11.50 -2.03
C ALA A 116 -3.31 12.83 -1.38
N PHE A 117 -2.18 12.92 -0.68
CA PHE A 117 -1.69 14.15 -0.06
C PHE A 117 -0.49 14.69 -0.81
N ALA A 118 -0.39 16.02 -0.88
CA ALA A 118 0.68 16.69 -1.60
C ALA A 118 2.01 16.61 -0.86
N ASP A 119 3.10 16.53 -1.61
CA ASP A 119 4.44 16.79 -1.08
C ASP A 119 4.60 18.27 -0.74
N GLY A 120 5.59 18.59 0.08
CA GLY A 120 5.83 19.96 0.53
C GLY A 120 5.22 20.25 1.90
N GLY A 121 5.20 21.49 2.30
CA GLY A 121 4.91 21.91 3.67
C GLY A 121 3.47 22.26 3.99
N SER A 122 2.49 22.03 3.11
CA SER A 122 1.11 22.48 3.30
C SER A 122 0.25 21.48 4.11
N GLY A 123 0.54 20.19 4.04
CA GLY A 123 -0.35 19.16 4.59
C GLY A 123 -1.67 19.03 3.83
N ALA A 124 -1.78 19.60 2.65
CA ALA A 124 -3.00 19.61 1.84
C ALA A 124 -3.11 18.36 0.95
N ARG A 125 -4.31 18.15 0.42
CA ARG A 125 -4.55 17.11 -0.60
C ARG A 125 -3.70 17.37 -1.84
N ARG A 126 -3.25 16.26 -2.45
CA ARG A 126 -2.61 16.31 -3.77
C ARG A 126 -3.65 16.76 -4.80
N ASP A 127 -3.28 17.70 -5.67
CA ASP A 127 -4.08 17.98 -6.85
C ASP A 127 -3.98 16.81 -7.82
N SER A 128 -5.12 16.27 -8.21
CA SER A 128 -5.24 15.17 -9.16
C SER A 128 -6.63 15.19 -9.79
N ASN A 129 -6.79 14.46 -10.90
CA ASN A 129 -8.11 14.30 -11.49
C ASN A 129 -9.12 13.70 -10.49
N LEU A 130 -8.67 12.83 -9.60
CA LEU A 130 -9.53 12.23 -8.57
C LEU A 130 -9.97 13.27 -7.55
N GLN A 131 -9.05 14.07 -7.04
CA GLN A 131 -9.34 15.14 -6.07
C GLN A 131 -10.28 16.19 -6.64
N ARG A 132 -10.17 16.49 -7.93
CA ARG A 132 -11.03 17.49 -8.60
C ARG A 132 -12.48 17.05 -8.74
N THR A 133 -12.80 15.77 -8.50
CA THR A 133 -14.21 15.31 -8.45
C THR A 133 -14.93 15.75 -7.18
N GLY A 134 -14.21 16.22 -6.18
CA GLY A 134 -14.75 16.67 -4.90
C GLY A 134 -13.93 16.12 -3.73
N ASN A 135 -13.80 16.92 -2.67
CA ASN A 135 -12.94 16.60 -1.53
C ASN A 135 -13.37 15.31 -0.78
N ASP A 136 -14.61 14.89 -0.94
CA ASP A 136 -15.17 13.69 -0.30
C ASP A 136 -14.88 12.38 -1.04
N TRP A 137 -14.08 12.40 -2.10
CA TRP A 137 -13.82 11.22 -2.90
C TRP A 137 -13.14 10.08 -2.12
N ILE A 138 -12.27 10.43 -1.17
CA ILE A 138 -11.60 9.42 -0.34
C ILE A 138 -12.60 8.74 0.58
N GLU A 139 -13.43 9.52 1.25
CA GLU A 139 -14.50 8.99 2.10
C GLU A 139 -15.43 8.07 1.29
N ALA A 140 -15.84 8.50 0.10
CA ALA A 140 -16.70 7.71 -0.78
C ALA A 140 -16.02 6.39 -1.17
N ALA A 141 -14.72 6.41 -1.44
CA ALA A 141 -13.96 5.21 -1.78
C ALA A 141 -13.94 4.20 -0.62
N PHE A 142 -13.71 4.66 0.60
CA PHE A 142 -13.71 3.78 1.78
C PHE A 142 -15.08 3.17 2.04
N ARG A 143 -16.15 3.95 1.93
CA ARG A 143 -17.52 3.44 2.09
C ARG A 143 -17.86 2.41 1.01
N THR A 144 -17.46 2.67 -0.23
CA THR A 144 -17.69 1.76 -1.35
C THR A 144 -16.90 0.45 -1.17
N ALA A 145 -15.64 0.54 -0.74
CA ALA A 145 -14.82 -0.64 -0.48
C ALA A 145 -15.39 -1.50 0.66
N ARG A 146 -15.87 -0.88 1.72
CA ARG A 146 -16.50 -1.61 2.84
C ARG A 146 -17.73 -2.38 2.38
N ALA A 147 -18.55 -1.79 1.53
CA ALA A 147 -19.73 -2.45 0.98
C ALA A 147 -19.33 -3.63 0.08
N ALA A 148 -18.27 -3.50 -0.70
CA ALA A 148 -17.84 -4.52 -1.66
C ALA A 148 -17.14 -5.71 -0.98
N ASP A 149 -16.32 -5.46 0.04
CA ASP A 149 -15.59 -6.51 0.79
C ASP A 149 -15.58 -6.17 2.28
N PRO A 150 -16.61 -6.56 3.02
CA PRO A 150 -16.74 -6.22 4.45
C PRO A 150 -15.65 -6.81 5.34
N ALA A 151 -15.00 -7.88 4.91
CA ALA A 151 -14.01 -8.60 5.73
C ALA A 151 -12.60 -8.03 5.63
N ALA A 152 -12.27 -7.32 4.55
CA ALA A 152 -10.94 -6.74 4.36
C ALA A 152 -10.74 -5.53 5.27
N LYS A 153 -9.53 -5.38 5.80
CA LYS A 153 -9.12 -4.12 6.43
C LYS A 153 -8.94 -3.06 5.36
N LEU A 154 -9.39 -1.85 5.62
CA LEU A 154 -9.33 -0.75 4.67
C LEU A 154 -8.28 0.26 5.09
N CYS A 155 -7.24 0.43 4.26
CA CYS A 155 -6.08 1.25 4.54
C CYS A 155 -5.99 2.47 3.63
N TYR A 156 -5.50 3.56 4.17
CA TYR A 156 -4.93 4.67 3.41
C TYR A 156 -3.41 4.50 3.39
N ASN A 157 -2.76 4.63 2.23
CA ASN A 157 -1.32 4.39 2.06
C ASN A 157 -0.62 5.62 1.48
N ASP A 158 0.57 5.94 1.99
CA ASP A 158 1.33 7.10 1.48
C ASP A 158 2.84 6.96 1.76
N TYR A 159 3.63 7.80 1.08
CA TYR A 159 5.06 7.95 1.25
C TYR A 159 5.39 9.33 1.84
N ASN A 160 6.62 9.55 2.27
CA ASN A 160 7.06 10.79 2.94
C ASN A 160 6.21 11.15 4.17
N THR A 161 5.63 10.14 4.79
CA THR A 161 4.81 10.26 6.00
C THR A 161 5.43 9.49 7.15
N ASP A 162 6.71 9.15 7.06
CA ASP A 162 7.39 8.25 7.99
C ASP A 162 7.74 8.92 9.31
N GLY A 163 7.94 10.24 9.31
CA GLY A 163 8.09 11.06 10.51
C GLY A 163 6.94 12.04 10.68
N ILE A 164 6.97 12.79 11.75
CA ILE A 164 6.00 13.85 12.03
C ILE A 164 6.37 15.06 11.19
N ASN A 165 5.59 15.34 10.17
CA ASN A 165 5.75 16.47 9.27
C ASN A 165 4.38 16.98 8.80
N ALA A 166 4.35 18.00 7.95
CA ALA A 166 3.10 18.57 7.48
C ALA A 166 2.26 17.56 6.72
N LYS A 167 2.86 16.74 5.87
CA LYS A 167 2.16 15.72 5.09
C LYS A 167 1.56 14.65 5.99
N SER A 168 2.34 14.06 6.89
CA SER A 168 1.83 13.03 7.81
C SER A 168 0.77 13.59 8.76
N THR A 169 0.89 14.87 9.15
CA THR A 169 -0.13 15.53 9.97
C THR A 169 -1.42 15.77 9.20
N GLY A 170 -1.34 16.10 7.91
CA GLY A 170 -2.52 16.16 7.05
C GLY A 170 -3.26 14.83 6.98
N VAL A 171 -2.53 13.74 6.77
CA VAL A 171 -3.11 12.39 6.80
C VAL A 171 -3.70 12.08 8.18
N TYR A 172 -2.97 12.39 9.25
CA TYR A 172 -3.43 12.20 10.63
C TYR A 172 -4.78 12.89 10.88
N ASN A 173 -4.91 14.14 10.46
CA ASN A 173 -6.14 14.91 10.64
C ASN A 173 -7.30 14.31 9.85
N MET A 174 -7.07 13.81 8.64
CA MET A 174 -8.10 13.11 7.85
C MET A 174 -8.56 11.83 8.55
N VAL A 175 -7.62 11.02 9.04
CA VAL A 175 -7.95 9.77 9.73
C VAL A 175 -8.73 10.03 11.01
N ARG A 176 -8.32 11.04 11.78
CA ARG A 176 -9.04 11.47 12.98
C ARG A 176 -10.47 11.88 12.65
N ASP A 177 -10.67 12.66 11.62
CA ASP A 177 -12.00 13.07 11.15
C ASP A 177 -12.84 11.85 10.73
N PHE A 178 -12.25 10.94 9.95
CA PHE A 178 -12.94 9.71 9.54
C PHE A 178 -13.38 8.87 10.75
N LYS A 179 -12.52 8.70 11.74
CA LYS A 179 -12.86 7.96 12.94
C LYS A 179 -13.98 8.64 13.72
N THR A 180 -13.94 9.95 13.84
CA THR A 180 -14.96 10.73 14.55
C THR A 180 -16.32 10.62 13.87
N ARG A 181 -16.37 10.63 12.54
CA ARG A 181 -17.63 10.59 11.76
C ARG A 181 -18.07 9.18 11.37
N GLY A 182 -17.35 8.13 11.76
CA GLY A 182 -17.69 6.76 11.44
C GLY A 182 -17.46 6.37 9.98
N VAL A 183 -16.56 7.04 9.27
CA VAL A 183 -16.09 6.60 7.96
C VAL A 183 -15.24 5.35 8.15
N PRO A 184 -15.48 4.27 7.39
CA PRO A 184 -14.79 3.00 7.62
C PRO A 184 -13.33 3.06 7.16
N ILE A 185 -12.43 3.25 8.11
CA ILE A 185 -10.99 3.15 7.92
C ILE A 185 -10.41 2.30 9.04
N ASP A 186 -9.62 1.29 8.69
CA ASP A 186 -9.10 0.31 9.64
C ASP A 186 -7.60 0.43 9.84
N CYS A 187 -6.87 1.00 8.88
CA CYS A 187 -5.41 1.07 8.93
C CYS A 187 -4.85 2.22 8.10
N VAL A 188 -3.61 2.55 8.44
CA VAL A 188 -2.78 3.48 7.68
C VAL A 188 -1.48 2.77 7.32
N GLY A 189 -1.15 2.80 6.03
CA GLY A 189 0.11 2.28 5.51
C GLY A 189 1.15 3.38 5.36
N PHE A 190 2.34 3.09 5.84
CA PHE A 190 3.53 3.94 5.72
C PHE A 190 4.48 3.24 4.77
N GLN A 191 4.70 3.82 3.58
CA GLN A 191 5.49 3.14 2.54
C GLN A 191 6.92 2.91 2.99
N SER A 192 7.53 3.88 3.62
CA SER A 192 8.90 3.77 4.17
C SER A 192 9.94 3.46 3.10
N HIS A 193 9.92 4.23 1.99
CA HIS A 193 11.01 4.27 1.04
C HIS A 193 12.11 5.17 1.61
N LEU A 194 13.09 4.56 2.28
CA LEU A 194 14.06 5.29 3.09
C LEU A 194 15.39 5.45 2.36
N GLY A 195 16.05 6.58 2.60
CA GLY A 195 17.43 6.84 2.18
C GLY A 195 18.42 6.29 3.19
N THR A 196 19.35 7.14 3.63
CA THR A 196 20.44 6.75 4.56
C THR A 196 20.16 7.17 6.00
N THR A 197 19.04 7.82 6.26
CA THR A 197 18.64 8.27 7.61
C THR A 197 17.19 7.89 7.89
N LEU A 198 16.91 7.59 9.16
CA LEU A 198 15.56 7.32 9.65
C LEU A 198 15.10 8.53 10.47
N PRO A 199 13.86 9.04 10.28
CA PRO A 199 13.32 10.05 11.17
C PRO A 199 13.41 9.60 12.63
N ASN A 200 13.93 10.46 13.51
CA ASN A 200 14.08 10.12 14.93
C ASN A 200 12.74 9.98 15.66
N ASP A 201 11.65 10.49 15.08
CA ASP A 201 10.28 10.39 15.59
C ASP A 201 9.44 9.30 14.85
N TYR A 202 10.11 8.39 14.15
CA TYR A 202 9.45 7.33 13.38
C TYR A 202 8.46 6.53 14.23
N GLN A 203 8.91 6.01 15.36
CA GLN A 203 8.04 5.24 16.28
C GLN A 203 6.91 6.09 16.85
N THR A 204 7.21 7.32 17.28
CA THR A 204 6.21 8.25 17.81
C THR A 204 5.13 8.55 16.78
N ASN A 205 5.52 8.71 15.53
CA ASN A 205 4.57 8.93 14.44
C ASN A 205 3.64 7.72 14.24
N LEU A 206 4.18 6.51 14.21
CA LEU A 206 3.34 5.30 14.14
C LEU A 206 2.36 5.24 15.33
N GLN A 207 2.84 5.53 16.53
CA GLN A 207 2.04 5.46 17.75
C GLN A 207 0.88 6.46 17.74
N ARG A 208 1.10 7.69 17.26
CA ARG A 208 0.01 8.67 17.22
C ARG A 208 -1.14 8.27 16.32
N PHE A 209 -0.84 7.60 15.20
CA PHE A 209 -1.89 7.02 14.34
C PHE A 209 -2.59 5.85 15.03
N ALA A 210 -1.84 4.96 15.66
CA ALA A 210 -2.40 3.84 16.41
C ALA A 210 -3.34 4.33 17.53
N ASP A 211 -3.02 5.43 18.16
CA ASP A 211 -3.84 6.04 19.22
C ASP A 211 -5.19 6.55 18.71
N LEU A 212 -5.34 6.76 17.40
CA LEU A 212 -6.63 7.06 16.78
C LEU A 212 -7.56 5.85 16.68
N GLY A 213 -7.06 4.65 16.96
CA GLY A 213 -7.84 3.42 16.85
C GLY A 213 -7.77 2.75 15.48
N VAL A 214 -6.68 2.96 14.74
CA VAL A 214 -6.39 2.26 13.49
C VAL A 214 -5.13 1.43 13.63
N ASP A 215 -5.02 0.35 12.85
CA ASP A 215 -3.76 -0.35 12.70
C ASP A 215 -2.79 0.49 11.88
N VAL A 216 -1.51 0.32 12.13
CA VAL A 216 -0.45 0.89 11.30
C VAL A 216 0.33 -0.26 10.65
N GLN A 217 0.69 -0.09 9.40
CA GLN A 217 1.42 -1.07 8.61
C GLN A 217 2.56 -0.38 7.87
N ILE A 218 3.72 -1.03 7.84
CA ILE A 218 4.86 -0.58 7.04
C ILE A 218 4.74 -1.35 5.72
N THR A 219 4.55 -0.66 4.60
CA THR A 219 3.94 -1.28 3.42
C THR A 219 4.88 -1.48 2.23
N GLU A 220 5.97 -0.72 2.16
CA GLU A 220 6.85 -0.72 0.97
C GLU A 220 8.31 -0.48 1.35
N LEU A 221 8.74 -1.08 2.44
CA LEU A 221 10.05 -0.81 3.04
C LEU A 221 11.17 -1.15 2.08
N ASP A 222 12.00 -0.18 1.81
CA ASP A 222 13.31 -0.32 1.18
C ASP A 222 14.23 0.78 1.73
N ILE A 223 15.52 0.47 1.85
CA ILE A 223 16.48 1.35 2.52
C ILE A 223 17.76 1.38 1.68
N THR A 224 18.16 2.57 1.22
CA THR A 224 19.38 2.75 0.45
C THR A 224 20.58 2.09 1.14
N GLN A 225 21.35 1.30 0.39
CA GLN A 225 22.53 0.64 0.91
C GLN A 225 23.56 1.67 1.40
N GLY A 226 24.16 1.35 2.53
CA GLY A 226 25.20 2.17 3.16
C GLY A 226 25.63 1.50 4.46
N SER A 227 26.54 2.13 5.18
CA SER A 227 27.09 1.58 6.44
C SER A 227 26.02 1.41 7.53
N ASN A 228 24.86 2.08 7.40
CA ASN A 228 23.81 2.09 8.41
C ASN A 228 22.55 1.29 7.99
N GLN A 229 22.57 0.65 6.82
CA GLN A 229 21.38 -0.02 6.28
C GLN A 229 20.82 -1.09 7.23
N ALA A 230 21.66 -1.99 7.71
CA ALA A 230 21.24 -3.05 8.62
C ALA A 230 20.67 -2.51 9.93
N ASN A 231 21.30 -1.47 10.48
CA ASN A 231 20.81 -0.81 11.69
C ASN A 231 19.46 -0.14 11.48
N MET A 232 19.23 0.42 10.30
CA MET A 232 17.94 1.04 9.97
C MET A 232 16.84 -0.01 9.82
N TYR A 233 17.11 -1.15 9.17
CA TYR A 233 16.15 -2.26 9.14
C TYR A 233 15.81 -2.74 10.55
N ALA A 234 16.80 -2.87 11.42
CA ALA A 234 16.59 -3.23 12.81
C ALA A 234 15.74 -2.18 13.56
N ALA A 235 16.02 -0.90 13.33
CA ALA A 235 15.30 0.20 13.98
C ALA A 235 13.82 0.25 13.56
N VAL A 236 13.53 0.07 12.26
CA VAL A 236 12.16 0.02 11.74
C VAL A 236 11.41 -1.18 12.35
N THR A 237 12.06 -2.32 12.41
CA THR A 237 11.47 -3.52 13.01
C THR A 237 11.15 -3.32 14.48
N LYS A 238 12.10 -2.75 15.24
CA LYS A 238 11.90 -2.45 16.68
C LYS A 238 10.77 -1.46 16.88
N ALA A 239 10.66 -0.43 16.04
CA ALA A 239 9.58 0.53 16.11
C ALA A 239 8.20 -0.13 15.91
N CYS A 240 8.09 -1.01 14.92
CA CYS A 240 6.86 -1.76 14.69
C CYS A 240 6.54 -2.68 15.87
N LEU A 241 7.54 -3.38 16.41
CA LEU A 241 7.33 -4.25 17.57
C LEU A 241 6.90 -3.50 18.82
N ALA A 242 7.35 -2.25 18.99
CA ALA A 242 7.01 -1.41 20.12
C ALA A 242 5.60 -0.81 20.04
N VAL A 243 5.02 -0.72 18.86
CA VAL A 243 3.66 -0.21 18.64
C VAL A 243 2.72 -1.40 18.51
N THR A 244 1.86 -1.60 19.50
CA THR A 244 0.98 -2.78 19.57
C THR A 244 0.13 -2.95 18.32
N ARG A 245 -0.37 -1.86 17.73
CA ARG A 245 -1.20 -1.88 16.53
C ARG A 245 -0.40 -1.88 15.23
N CYS A 246 0.93 -1.96 15.26
CA CYS A 246 1.72 -2.22 14.06
C CYS A 246 1.58 -3.71 13.72
N THR A 247 0.83 -4.02 12.67
CA THR A 247 0.41 -5.39 12.37
C THR A 247 1.34 -6.11 11.40
N GLY A 248 2.24 -5.39 10.75
CA GLY A 248 3.20 -6.05 9.86
C GLY A 248 4.11 -5.08 9.12
N ILE A 249 5.10 -5.67 8.48
CA ILE A 249 6.07 -5.01 7.63
C ILE A 249 6.08 -5.73 6.28
N THR A 250 6.05 -4.98 5.20
CA THR A 250 6.26 -5.47 3.84
C THR A 250 7.49 -4.78 3.25
N THR A 251 8.45 -5.56 2.75
CA THR A 251 9.55 -5.02 1.94
C THR A 251 9.10 -4.91 0.48
N TRP A 252 9.53 -3.84 -0.21
CA TRP A 252 9.07 -3.62 -1.59
C TRP A 252 9.93 -4.39 -2.59
N GLY A 253 9.93 -5.70 -2.44
CA GLY A 253 10.66 -6.66 -3.24
C GLY A 253 11.40 -7.65 -2.37
N VAL A 254 12.05 -8.63 -2.99
CA VAL A 254 12.79 -9.69 -2.31
C VAL A 254 14.31 -9.48 -2.44
N ARG A 255 14.83 -9.47 -3.67
CA ARG A 255 16.27 -9.28 -3.95
C ARG A 255 16.52 -7.88 -4.48
N ASP A 256 17.72 -7.38 -4.34
CA ASP A 256 18.09 -6.03 -4.80
C ASP A 256 17.75 -5.78 -6.27
N ASN A 257 17.95 -6.77 -7.14
CA ASN A 257 17.60 -6.66 -8.55
C ASN A 257 16.11 -6.74 -8.84
N ASP A 258 15.29 -7.11 -7.89
CA ASP A 258 13.82 -7.06 -8.02
C ASP A 258 13.26 -5.67 -7.69
N SER A 259 14.06 -4.81 -7.06
CA SER A 259 13.62 -3.50 -6.58
C SER A 259 13.45 -2.49 -7.71
N TRP A 260 12.40 -1.67 -7.60
CA TRP A 260 12.20 -0.49 -8.44
C TRP A 260 13.34 0.55 -8.27
N ARG A 261 14.10 0.45 -7.16
CA ARG A 261 15.28 1.25 -6.85
C ARG A 261 16.55 0.37 -6.86
N SER A 262 16.67 -0.54 -7.82
CA SER A 262 17.74 -1.55 -7.82
C SER A 262 19.14 -0.96 -7.73
N GLY A 263 19.37 0.25 -8.26
CA GLY A 263 20.65 0.95 -8.14
C GLY A 263 21.06 1.30 -6.71
N ASP A 264 20.11 1.34 -5.78
CA ASP A 264 20.37 1.64 -4.37
C ASP A 264 20.63 0.39 -3.53
N ASN A 265 20.53 -0.81 -4.11
CA ASN A 265 20.63 -2.10 -3.41
C ASN A 265 19.86 -2.09 -2.07
N PRO A 266 18.52 -1.87 -2.09
CA PRO A 266 17.82 -1.43 -0.90
C PRO A 266 17.11 -2.54 -0.12
N LEU A 267 17.21 -3.80 -0.55
CA LEU A 267 16.43 -4.89 0.00
C LEU A 267 17.27 -5.81 0.90
N LEU A 268 16.59 -6.82 1.47
CA LEU A 268 17.20 -7.71 2.46
C LEU A 268 18.09 -8.78 1.83
N PHE A 269 17.85 -9.13 0.58
CA PHE A 269 18.64 -10.10 -0.17
C PHE A 269 19.37 -9.41 -1.31
N ASP A 270 20.61 -9.78 -1.54
CA ASP A 270 21.35 -9.26 -2.69
C ASP A 270 20.84 -9.88 -4.01
N SER A 271 21.41 -9.45 -5.13
CA SER A 271 20.98 -9.94 -6.45
C SER A 271 21.29 -11.43 -6.68
N ASN A 272 22.12 -12.04 -5.83
CA ASN A 272 22.42 -13.47 -5.86
C ASN A 272 21.55 -14.28 -4.88
N GLY A 273 20.69 -13.61 -4.12
CA GLY A 273 19.80 -14.26 -3.16
C GLY A 273 20.43 -14.56 -1.81
N ASN A 274 21.54 -13.88 -1.47
CA ASN A 274 22.21 -14.05 -0.16
C ASN A 274 21.72 -13.02 0.85
#